data_1155c3d629288c131db105f880456f27
#
_entry.id   1155c3d629288c131db105f880456f27
#
_cell.length_a   1.000
_cell.length_b   1.000
_cell.length_c   1.000
_cell.angle_alpha   90.00
_cell.angle_beta   90.00
_cell.angle_gamma   90.00
#
_symmetry.space_group_name_H-M   'P 1'
#
loop_
_entity.id
_entity.type
_entity.pdbx_description
1 polymer ?
#
loop_
_entity_poly.entity_id
_entity_poly.type
_entity_poly.pdbx_seq_one_letter_code
_entity_poly.pdbx_strand_id
1 'polypeptide(L)'
;MKLICLAAFMAAVAPAVWADAATQTDWQGGPGIPGPVSAWNDRFDVASNLDWDTTPGQLKLIINTGINVVANGVDGASCAVPCDFDGDGDQDVVGIGRFVNSVYWWENLGGGQGWTQHLVGPASAPLFVTTADYDLDGDRDIMVAASGTNQIIYYENRGAGSWLPHVLESDFDAREIRSADFDGDGDFDIVGVSNATGDVVWWRNRLAQGLPWQKNYIDGALTGAYCVNTADVDNDGDIDVVAGSYTQDKLILYRNDIQFTGSWIKETVASAVGVPLDVALANLDSDPAQEIVVACWSASDVAVYDYSDTMGSWLRTNADTNLGGAQSVCTEDMDNDGKIDIVACGSTANDIVWYKNDGTGHGWTKTTVDGNFSGASSVATADMDLDGVKDIVSAGTNADQIAWWRVAGFSSPGVLQSSILDLGGGNVYWQFLAWSLDQPTYTQIVFNVRASNSSSDMGPWSADLTSTPSSLIGVLQDGCRFFQYLVTLTTTHPYSTPSLKDVTVLWSTWYGIPGDEGGAGSVLALLTPNPSFGDFTVQWMMDQPGNAQLSVYDVSGRVVRELASGWYDAGTRQTSVTGLPAGDYVISLQGNGFGAIRRVVVLP
;
A
#
# COMPACT_ATOMS: atom_id res chain seq x y z
N MET A 1 -20.40 -16.32 -1.63
CA MET A 1 -21.63 -16.87 -1.02
C MET A 1 -22.15 -18.16 -1.66
N LYS A 2 -21.60 -18.66 -2.76
CA LYS A 2 -22.01 -19.96 -3.36
C LYS A 2 -21.07 -21.13 -3.08
N LEU A 3 -19.82 -20.91 -2.64
CA LEU A 3 -18.87 -22.00 -2.33
C LEU A 3 -18.89 -22.45 -0.86
N ILE A 4 -19.27 -21.57 0.08
CA ILE A 4 -19.44 -21.96 1.51
C ILE A 4 -20.54 -23.01 1.70
N CYS A 5 -21.52 -23.08 0.79
CA CYS A 5 -22.52 -24.16 0.81
C CYS A 5 -21.97 -25.52 0.39
N LEU A 6 -20.85 -25.61 -0.33
CA LEU A 6 -20.37 -26.90 -0.83
C LEU A 6 -19.66 -27.71 0.27
N ALA A 7 -18.85 -27.06 1.10
CA ALA A 7 -18.16 -27.73 2.21
C ALA A 7 -19.14 -28.10 3.37
N ALA A 8 -20.14 -27.26 3.65
CA ALA A 8 -21.14 -27.53 4.69
C ALA A 8 -22.21 -28.56 4.25
N PHE A 9 -22.46 -28.73 2.96
CA PHE A 9 -23.45 -29.68 2.45
C PHE A 9 -22.90 -31.12 2.36
N MET A 10 -21.57 -31.31 2.29
CA MET A 10 -20.96 -32.64 2.26
C MET A 10 -20.93 -33.35 3.62
N ALA A 11 -21.15 -32.63 4.73
CA ALA A 11 -21.18 -33.22 6.07
C ALA A 11 -22.52 -33.87 6.46
N ALA A 12 -23.59 -33.75 5.65
CA ALA A 12 -24.94 -34.10 6.05
C ALA A 12 -25.58 -35.33 5.35
N VAL A 13 -24.89 -36.00 4.39
CA VAL A 13 -25.47 -37.20 3.69
C VAL A 13 -24.47 -38.35 3.72
N ALA A 14 -24.80 -39.39 4.52
CA ALA A 14 -24.08 -40.66 4.67
C ALA A 14 -24.38 -41.65 3.53
N PRO A 15 -23.73 -42.83 3.49
CA PRO A 15 -22.33 -43.13 3.31
C PRO A 15 -22.08 -43.94 2.05
N ALA A 16 -21.22 -43.55 1.18
CA ALA A 16 -20.36 -44.41 0.33
C ALA A 16 -19.65 -43.59 -0.76
N VAL A 17 -18.43 -43.39 -0.58
CA VAL A 17 -17.32 -42.78 -1.31
C VAL A 17 -16.90 -41.46 -0.65
N TRP A 18 -16.01 -41.56 0.29
CA TRP A 18 -15.45 -40.44 1.01
C TRP A 18 -14.41 -39.72 0.12
N ALA A 19 -14.71 -38.51 -0.32
CA ALA A 19 -13.67 -37.57 -0.60
C ALA A 19 -13.29 -36.94 0.76
N ASP A 20 -12.11 -37.19 1.24
CA ASP A 20 -11.56 -36.55 2.39
C ASP A 20 -11.14 -35.14 2.01
N ALA A 21 -11.28 -34.20 2.91
CA ALA A 21 -10.87 -32.82 2.68
C ALA A 21 -10.17 -32.27 3.92
N ALA A 22 -9.14 -31.46 3.70
CA ALA A 22 -8.57 -30.61 4.73
C ALA A 22 -8.66 -29.16 4.28
N THR A 23 -9.10 -28.28 5.19
CA THR A 23 -9.27 -26.85 4.91
C THR A 23 -8.50 -26.04 5.95
N GLN A 24 -7.79 -25.02 5.48
CA GLN A 24 -7.22 -23.97 6.30
C GLN A 24 -7.99 -22.67 6.04
N THR A 25 -8.52 -22.06 7.10
CA THR A 25 -9.37 -20.87 7.05
C THR A 25 -8.84 -19.74 7.93
N ASP A 26 -7.74 -19.98 8.62
CA ASP A 26 -7.13 -19.04 9.54
C ASP A 26 -5.61 -19.25 9.60
N TRP A 27 -4.87 -18.20 9.82
CA TRP A 27 -3.40 -18.18 9.91
C TRP A 27 -2.90 -17.44 11.17
N GLN A 28 -3.80 -17.00 12.04
CA GLN A 28 -3.49 -16.13 13.20
C GLN A 28 -2.53 -16.75 14.23
N GLY A 29 -2.38 -18.07 14.23
CA GLY A 29 -1.41 -18.74 15.08
C GLY A 29 0.06 -18.52 14.67
N GLY A 30 0.29 -17.91 13.49
CA GLY A 30 1.62 -17.60 12.98
C GLY A 30 2.45 -18.83 12.61
N PRO A 31 3.78 -18.69 12.45
CA PRO A 31 4.67 -19.80 12.20
C PRO A 31 4.55 -20.86 13.30
N GLY A 32 4.31 -22.08 12.89
CA GLY A 32 3.84 -23.13 13.76
C GLY A 32 4.88 -24.08 14.28
N ILE A 33 4.42 -25.27 14.65
CA ILE A 33 5.27 -26.34 15.15
C ILE A 33 5.87 -27.06 13.93
N PRO A 34 7.20 -27.20 13.83
CA PRO A 34 7.83 -27.98 12.79
C PRO A 34 7.36 -29.44 12.85
N GLY A 35 6.98 -29.99 11.72
CA GLY A 35 6.62 -31.38 11.57
C GLY A 35 5.22 -31.61 10.99
N PRO A 36 4.88 -32.88 10.70
CA PRO A 36 3.59 -33.22 10.13
C PRO A 36 2.45 -32.97 11.12
N VAL A 37 1.32 -32.42 10.62
CA VAL A 37 0.09 -32.19 11.36
C VAL A 37 -1.04 -33.05 10.78
N SER A 38 -1.96 -33.52 11.62
CA SER A 38 -3.11 -34.32 11.18
C SER A 38 -4.24 -33.48 10.58
N ALA A 39 -4.23 -32.17 10.82
CA ALA A 39 -5.12 -31.18 10.23
C ALA A 39 -4.40 -29.83 10.18
N TRP A 40 -4.69 -29.03 9.17
CA TRP A 40 -4.29 -27.63 9.18
C TRP A 40 -5.12 -26.90 10.22
N ASN A 41 -4.41 -26.18 11.09
CA ASN A 41 -4.97 -25.27 12.07
C ASN A 41 -4.76 -23.83 11.60
N ASP A 42 -4.70 -22.93 12.55
CA ASP A 42 -4.34 -21.52 12.38
C ASP A 42 -2.83 -21.26 12.13
N ARG A 43 -2.03 -22.30 11.87
CA ARG A 43 -0.56 -22.23 11.76
C ARG A 43 -0.02 -22.70 10.42
N PHE A 44 1.21 -22.25 10.13
CA PHE A 44 1.98 -22.58 8.92
C PHE A 44 3.47 -22.74 9.26
N ASP A 45 4.30 -23.26 8.34
CA ASP A 45 5.73 -23.50 8.60
C ASP A 45 6.56 -22.21 8.49
N VAL A 46 6.39 -21.46 7.40
CA VAL A 46 7.14 -20.23 7.08
C VAL A 46 6.24 -19.23 6.40
N ALA A 47 6.44 -17.94 6.71
CA ALA A 47 5.90 -16.83 5.93
C ALA A 47 6.90 -15.68 5.86
N SER A 48 6.80 -14.89 4.79
CA SER A 48 7.51 -13.63 4.60
C SER A 48 6.61 -12.62 3.89
N ASN A 49 6.70 -11.36 4.26
CA ASN A 49 5.97 -10.25 3.67
C ASN A 49 4.44 -10.41 3.68
N LEU A 50 3.89 -11.09 4.68
CA LEU A 50 2.47 -11.36 4.78
C LEU A 50 1.90 -10.90 6.12
N ASP A 51 0.74 -10.29 6.05
CA ASP A 51 -0.12 -9.92 7.17
C ASP A 51 -1.21 -10.98 7.35
N TRP A 52 -1.27 -11.57 8.53
CA TRP A 52 -2.28 -12.56 8.95
C TRP A 52 -3.04 -12.15 10.21
N ASP A 53 -2.64 -11.02 10.85
CA ASP A 53 -3.15 -10.58 12.15
C ASP A 53 -4.19 -9.46 12.05
N THR A 54 -4.01 -8.51 11.12
CA THR A 54 -4.86 -7.30 11.02
C THR A 54 -6.29 -7.62 10.61
N THR A 55 -6.49 -8.62 9.77
CA THR A 55 -7.82 -9.04 9.32
C THR A 55 -8.01 -10.53 9.58
N PRO A 56 -8.72 -10.93 10.65
CA PRO A 56 -8.94 -12.35 10.97
C PRO A 56 -9.48 -13.15 9.80
N GLY A 57 -8.87 -14.32 9.53
CA GLY A 57 -9.26 -15.20 8.44
C GLY A 57 -8.86 -14.71 7.05
N GLN A 58 -7.97 -13.72 6.93
CA GLN A 58 -7.44 -13.25 5.66
C GLN A 58 -5.91 -13.19 5.70
N LEU A 59 -5.28 -13.65 4.61
CA LEU A 59 -3.86 -13.51 4.37
C LEU A 59 -3.64 -12.49 3.27
N LYS A 60 -2.87 -11.44 3.55
CA LYS A 60 -2.59 -10.32 2.66
C LYS A 60 -1.09 -10.02 2.60
N LEU A 61 -0.66 -9.17 1.68
CA LEU A 61 0.67 -8.60 1.73
C LEU A 61 0.78 -7.60 2.89
N ILE A 62 1.93 -7.58 3.56
CA ILE A 62 2.22 -6.58 4.59
C ILE A 62 2.52 -5.23 3.93
N ILE A 63 2.05 -4.14 4.53
CA ILE A 63 2.45 -2.79 4.13
C ILE A 63 3.89 -2.56 4.61
N ASN A 64 4.75 -2.12 3.72
CA ASN A 64 6.13 -1.79 4.07
C ASN A 64 6.18 -0.33 4.56
N THR A 65 6.09 -0.12 5.87
CA THR A 65 6.16 1.20 6.54
C THR A 65 7.50 1.43 7.25
N GLY A 66 8.57 0.76 6.81
CA GLY A 66 9.88 0.90 7.45
C GLY A 66 10.49 2.28 7.25
N ILE A 67 11.15 2.79 8.30
CA ILE A 67 12.00 3.98 8.19
C ILE A 67 13.21 3.70 7.28
N ASN A 68 13.44 4.59 6.32
CA ASN A 68 14.61 4.59 5.46
C ASN A 68 15.46 5.82 5.81
N VAL A 69 16.67 5.59 6.26
CA VAL A 69 17.53 6.67 6.75
C VAL A 69 18.31 7.29 5.60
N VAL A 70 18.10 8.58 5.37
CA VAL A 70 18.90 9.39 4.45
C VAL A 70 20.23 9.76 5.12
N ALA A 71 20.16 10.30 6.35
CA ALA A 71 21.34 10.74 7.07
C ALA A 71 21.19 10.60 8.58
N ASN A 72 22.30 10.25 9.25
CA ASN A 72 22.44 10.28 10.71
C ASN A 72 23.46 11.36 11.12
N GLY A 73 23.33 11.85 12.35
CA GLY A 73 24.27 12.82 12.92
C GLY A 73 24.15 14.23 12.34
N VAL A 74 22.98 14.57 11.79
CA VAL A 74 22.62 15.95 11.40
C VAL A 74 22.14 16.66 12.64
N ASP A 75 23.07 17.16 13.46
CA ASP A 75 22.79 17.73 14.78
C ASP A 75 21.76 18.87 14.72
N GLY A 76 20.60 18.61 15.35
CA GLY A 76 19.43 19.49 15.28
C GLY A 76 18.78 19.56 13.90
N ALA A 77 18.63 18.44 13.19
CA ALA A 77 17.96 18.38 11.89
C ALA A 77 16.58 19.06 11.96
N SER A 78 16.39 20.15 11.21
CA SER A 78 15.22 21.02 11.36
C SER A 78 14.33 21.10 10.12
N CYS A 79 14.88 20.92 8.95
CA CYS A 79 14.13 20.91 7.68
C CYS A 79 14.80 19.99 6.67
N ALA A 80 14.00 19.27 5.90
CA ALA A 80 14.42 18.43 4.79
C ALA A 80 13.43 18.61 3.63
N VAL A 81 13.96 18.83 2.42
CA VAL A 81 13.17 19.06 1.20
C VAL A 81 13.67 18.13 0.10
N PRO A 82 12.80 17.28 -0.47
CA PRO A 82 13.15 16.45 -1.63
C PRO A 82 13.21 17.28 -2.91
N CYS A 83 14.20 17.00 -3.77
CA CYS A 83 14.39 17.65 -5.06
C CYS A 83 15.45 16.90 -5.88
N ASP A 84 15.25 16.71 -7.16
CA ASP A 84 16.25 16.19 -8.10
C ASP A 84 17.28 17.31 -8.38
N PHE A 85 18.49 17.22 -7.79
CA PHE A 85 19.54 18.25 -7.90
C PHE A 85 20.57 17.99 -8.99
N ASP A 86 20.74 16.75 -9.44
CA ASP A 86 21.71 16.42 -10.48
C ASP A 86 21.07 16.04 -11.82
N GLY A 87 19.73 16.00 -11.88
CA GLY A 87 18.97 15.80 -13.10
C GLY A 87 18.94 14.35 -13.56
N ASP A 88 19.19 13.37 -12.66
CA ASP A 88 19.19 11.94 -13.00
C ASP A 88 17.79 11.31 -12.94
N GLY A 89 16.81 12.02 -12.36
CA GLY A 89 15.40 11.64 -12.26
C GLY A 89 15.02 11.03 -10.91
N ASP A 90 15.99 10.76 -10.04
CA ASP A 90 15.74 10.33 -8.67
C ASP A 90 15.54 11.54 -7.75
N GLN A 91 14.76 11.38 -6.68
CA GLN A 91 14.59 12.47 -5.70
C GLN A 91 15.72 12.43 -4.67
N ASP A 92 16.53 13.49 -4.68
CA ASP A 92 17.54 13.78 -3.66
C ASP A 92 16.90 14.48 -2.47
N VAL A 93 17.68 14.75 -1.41
CA VAL A 93 17.22 15.50 -0.25
C VAL A 93 18.19 16.61 0.10
N VAL A 94 17.75 17.88 0.10
CA VAL A 94 18.47 18.94 0.79
C VAL A 94 18.01 19.00 2.22
N GLY A 95 18.94 19.18 3.16
CA GLY A 95 18.61 19.29 4.57
C GLY A 95 19.57 20.17 5.36
N ILE A 96 19.08 20.63 6.48
CA ILE A 96 19.79 21.54 7.37
C ILE A 96 19.79 21.01 8.81
N GLY A 97 20.93 21.19 9.49
CA GLY A 97 21.05 20.94 10.91
C GLY A 97 21.37 22.24 11.64
N ARG A 98 20.48 22.65 12.55
CA ARG A 98 20.58 23.91 13.28
C ARG A 98 21.91 24.09 14.02
N PHE A 99 22.48 22.98 14.55
CA PHE A 99 23.70 23.03 15.36
C PHE A 99 24.97 22.67 14.57
N VAL A 100 24.85 22.00 13.41
CA VAL A 100 26.00 21.80 12.51
C VAL A 100 26.34 23.04 11.70
N ASN A 101 25.46 24.06 11.64
CA ASN A 101 25.65 25.31 10.92
C ASN A 101 26.02 25.13 9.46
N SER A 102 25.41 24.18 8.79
CA SER A 102 25.70 23.80 7.41
C SER A 102 24.43 23.37 6.69
N VAL A 103 24.48 23.50 5.37
CA VAL A 103 23.51 22.97 4.42
C VAL A 103 24.16 21.82 3.70
N TYR A 104 23.48 20.70 3.64
CA TYR A 104 23.89 19.52 2.90
C TYR A 104 22.81 19.12 1.92
N TRP A 105 23.20 18.44 0.86
CA TRP A 105 22.29 17.61 0.09
C TRP A 105 22.82 16.18 0.03
N TRP A 106 21.91 15.24 -0.07
CA TRP A 106 22.18 13.83 -0.18
C TRP A 106 21.65 13.35 -1.51
N GLU A 107 22.58 12.96 -2.38
CA GLU A 107 22.33 12.34 -3.68
C GLU A 107 21.75 10.94 -3.46
N ASN A 108 20.60 10.65 -4.05
CA ASN A 108 19.96 9.34 -4.09
C ASN A 108 20.64 8.52 -5.19
N LEU A 109 21.24 7.40 -4.84
CA LEU A 109 21.93 6.53 -5.82
C LEU A 109 20.96 5.54 -6.50
N GLY A 110 19.66 5.79 -6.43
CA GLY A 110 18.58 5.03 -7.01
C GLY A 110 17.75 4.24 -5.98
N GLY A 111 16.42 4.38 -6.09
CA GLY A 111 15.46 3.64 -5.28
C GLY A 111 15.46 3.95 -3.79
N GLY A 112 15.99 5.10 -3.37
CA GLY A 112 15.94 5.56 -1.98
C GLY A 112 16.79 4.76 -0.99
N GLN A 113 17.70 3.90 -1.44
CA GLN A 113 18.43 2.97 -0.57
C GLN A 113 19.91 3.33 -0.35
N GLY A 114 20.49 4.15 -1.22
CA GLY A 114 21.89 4.56 -1.14
C GLY A 114 22.01 6.06 -1.23
N TRP A 115 22.78 6.69 -0.34
CA TRP A 115 22.89 8.14 -0.25
C TRP A 115 24.34 8.59 -0.21
N THR A 116 24.70 9.61 -1.01
CA THR A 116 25.99 10.28 -0.98
C THR A 116 25.82 11.70 -0.45
N GLN A 117 26.51 12.02 0.64
CA GLN A 117 26.43 13.37 1.25
C GLN A 117 27.33 14.36 0.53
N HIS A 118 26.79 15.52 0.19
CA HIS A 118 27.50 16.66 -0.40
C HIS A 118 27.29 17.90 0.49
N LEU A 119 28.38 18.65 0.70
CA LEU A 119 28.31 19.94 1.38
C LEU A 119 27.93 21.04 0.38
N VAL A 120 26.81 21.73 0.65
CA VAL A 120 26.41 22.94 -0.10
C VAL A 120 27.19 24.15 0.41
N GLY A 121 27.11 24.42 1.72
CA GLY A 121 27.84 25.54 2.30
C GLY A 121 27.46 25.84 3.76
N PRO A 122 28.10 26.86 4.39
CA PRO A 122 27.87 27.22 5.77
C PRO A 122 26.62 28.10 5.92
N ALA A 123 25.73 27.77 6.85
CA ALA A 123 24.63 28.64 7.27
C ALA A 123 24.52 28.62 8.80
N SER A 124 24.57 29.75 9.44
CA SER A 124 24.56 29.82 10.90
C SER A 124 23.16 29.62 11.45
N ALA A 125 22.97 28.62 12.30
CA ALA A 125 21.70 28.18 12.86
C ALA A 125 20.54 28.21 11.84
N PRO A 126 20.64 27.47 10.74
CA PRO A 126 19.64 27.48 9.69
C PRO A 126 18.33 26.91 10.22
N LEU A 127 17.20 27.48 9.82
CA LEU A 127 15.87 27.09 10.29
C LEU A 127 15.00 26.52 9.18
N PHE A 128 15.14 27.05 7.97
CA PHE A 128 14.32 26.66 6.82
C PHE A 128 15.13 26.67 5.53
N VAL A 129 14.75 25.80 4.60
CA VAL A 129 15.32 25.71 3.27
C VAL A 129 14.21 25.56 2.24
N THR A 130 14.36 26.22 1.09
CA THR A 130 13.49 26.06 -0.08
C THR A 130 14.33 26.01 -1.34
N THR A 131 13.78 25.45 -2.43
CA THR A 131 14.50 25.23 -3.69
C THR A 131 13.70 25.71 -4.88
N ALA A 132 14.35 26.36 -5.83
CA ALA A 132 13.81 26.70 -7.13
C ALA A 132 15.00 26.98 -8.10
N ASP A 133 14.73 27.07 -9.38
CA ASP A 133 15.66 27.61 -10.38
C ASP A 133 15.49 29.15 -10.38
N TYR A 134 16.35 29.86 -9.60
CA TYR A 134 16.20 31.30 -9.41
C TYR A 134 16.86 32.14 -10.51
N ASP A 135 17.86 31.61 -11.21
CA ASP A 135 18.54 32.33 -12.29
C ASP A 135 18.17 31.82 -13.68
N LEU A 136 17.26 30.86 -13.76
CA LEU A 136 16.69 30.29 -14.98
C LEU A 136 17.75 29.61 -15.87
N ASP A 137 18.76 28.98 -15.25
CA ASP A 137 19.79 28.23 -15.96
C ASP A 137 19.46 26.76 -16.18
N GLY A 138 18.40 26.27 -15.53
CA GLY A 138 17.86 24.91 -15.61
C GLY A 138 18.25 24.01 -14.45
N ASP A 139 19.17 24.44 -13.59
CA ASP A 139 19.57 23.71 -12.40
C ASP A 139 18.78 24.21 -11.17
N ARG A 140 18.48 23.32 -10.21
CA ARG A 140 17.80 23.72 -8.97
C ARG A 140 18.77 24.33 -7.97
N ASP A 141 18.44 25.52 -7.50
CA ASP A 141 19.16 26.28 -6.48
C ASP A 141 18.59 26.06 -5.08
N ILE A 142 19.31 26.58 -4.07
CA ILE A 142 18.91 26.46 -2.66
C ILE A 142 18.86 27.84 -2.01
N MET A 143 17.75 28.15 -1.32
CA MET A 143 17.61 29.35 -0.49
C MET A 143 17.45 28.96 0.98
N VAL A 144 18.18 29.62 1.88
CA VAL A 144 18.27 29.25 3.30
C VAL A 144 18.01 30.44 4.21
N ALA A 145 17.14 30.25 5.19
CA ALA A 145 16.94 31.15 6.32
C ALA A 145 17.97 30.84 7.42
N ALA A 146 19.03 31.67 7.55
CA ALA A 146 20.14 31.51 8.48
C ALA A 146 19.95 32.45 9.70
N SER A 147 19.18 32.01 10.71
CA SER A 147 18.78 32.87 11.85
C SER A 147 19.94 33.27 12.75
N GLY A 148 21.02 32.48 12.83
CA GLY A 148 22.18 32.85 13.66
C GLY A 148 22.96 34.07 13.17
N THR A 149 22.77 34.48 11.92
CA THR A 149 23.35 35.68 11.33
C THR A 149 22.31 36.64 10.80
N ASN A 150 21.01 36.39 10.99
CA ASN A 150 19.89 37.16 10.43
C ASN A 150 20.00 37.31 8.90
N GLN A 151 20.37 36.24 8.20
CA GLN A 151 20.60 36.28 6.76
C GLN A 151 19.65 35.34 6.02
N ILE A 152 19.32 35.74 4.80
CA ILE A 152 18.83 34.83 3.76
C ILE A 152 19.99 34.60 2.79
N ILE A 153 20.38 33.35 2.59
CA ILE A 153 21.50 32.96 1.75
C ILE A 153 20.97 32.19 0.55
N TYR A 154 21.33 32.64 -0.62
CA TYR A 154 21.10 31.97 -1.89
C TYR A 154 22.36 31.21 -2.32
N TYR A 155 22.25 29.91 -2.53
CA TYR A 155 23.28 29.05 -3.09
C TYR A 155 22.91 28.73 -4.53
N GLU A 156 23.61 29.39 -5.46
CA GLU A 156 23.51 29.13 -6.90
C GLU A 156 24.14 27.77 -7.22
N ASN A 157 23.39 26.87 -7.84
CA ASN A 157 23.89 25.60 -8.35
C ASN A 157 24.61 25.86 -9.66
N ARG A 158 25.84 25.39 -9.79
CA ARG A 158 26.66 25.52 -11.00
C ARG A 158 26.94 24.19 -11.68
N GLY A 159 26.13 23.19 -11.32
CA GLY A 159 26.32 21.82 -11.77
C GLY A 159 27.51 21.11 -11.13
N ALA A 160 27.55 19.80 -11.28
CA ALA A 160 28.62 18.92 -10.76
C ALA A 160 28.92 19.10 -9.26
N GLY A 161 27.92 19.43 -8.44
CA GLY A 161 28.05 19.63 -6.99
C GLY A 161 28.78 20.92 -6.58
N SER A 162 28.88 21.91 -7.47
CA SER A 162 29.52 23.19 -7.21
C SER A 162 28.49 24.26 -6.86
N TRP A 163 28.62 24.87 -5.69
CA TRP A 163 27.69 25.88 -5.17
C TRP A 163 28.35 27.23 -4.97
N LEU A 164 27.70 28.32 -5.37
CA LEU A 164 28.17 29.69 -5.14
C LEU A 164 27.21 30.41 -4.18
N PRO A 165 27.67 30.79 -2.96
CA PRO A 165 26.82 31.51 -2.02
C PRO A 165 26.68 33.01 -2.37
N HIS A 166 25.47 33.52 -2.27
CA HIS A 166 25.10 34.92 -2.32
C HIS A 166 24.28 35.30 -1.09
N VAL A 167 24.58 36.40 -0.45
CA VAL A 167 23.71 36.90 0.63
C VAL A 167 22.61 37.76 0.00
N LEU A 168 21.39 37.23 0.01
CA LEU A 168 20.21 37.94 -0.48
C LEU A 168 19.83 39.08 0.47
N GLU A 169 19.84 38.81 1.77
CA GLU A 169 19.48 39.75 2.83
C GLU A 169 20.38 39.55 4.05
N SER A 170 20.79 40.65 4.73
CA SER A 170 21.77 40.60 5.80
C SER A 170 21.25 41.12 7.17
N ASP A 171 19.99 41.50 7.26
CA ASP A 171 19.38 42.00 8.49
C ASP A 171 17.90 41.61 8.57
N PHE A 172 17.64 40.30 8.44
CA PHE A 172 16.29 39.76 8.52
C PHE A 172 16.34 38.38 9.20
N ASP A 173 15.82 38.30 10.42
CA ASP A 173 15.69 37.03 11.16
C ASP A 173 14.55 36.19 10.58
N ALA A 174 14.79 35.61 9.42
CA ALA A 174 13.83 34.77 8.75
C ALA A 174 13.56 33.49 9.57
N ARG A 175 12.29 33.23 9.85
CA ARG A 175 11.85 31.97 10.46
C ARG A 175 11.52 30.94 9.39
N GLU A 176 10.81 31.38 8.37
CA GLU A 176 10.43 30.59 7.22
C GLU A 176 10.46 31.44 5.97
N ILE A 177 10.76 30.81 4.85
CA ILE A 177 10.81 31.41 3.51
C ILE A 177 10.15 30.47 2.51
N ARG A 178 9.48 31.01 1.50
CA ARG A 178 8.88 30.26 0.41
C ARG A 178 9.17 30.91 -0.94
N SER A 179 9.14 30.10 -1.98
CA SER A 179 9.39 30.54 -3.36
C SER A 179 8.09 30.50 -4.16
N ALA A 180 7.78 31.58 -4.86
CA ALA A 180 6.69 31.63 -5.85
C ALA A 180 6.92 32.79 -6.83
N ASP A 181 6.29 32.76 -7.98
CA ASP A 181 6.25 33.88 -8.92
C ASP A 181 5.07 34.80 -8.53
N PHE A 182 5.34 35.89 -7.78
CA PHE A 182 4.29 36.77 -7.25
C PHE A 182 3.85 37.86 -8.24
N ASP A 183 4.65 38.20 -9.24
CA ASP A 183 4.29 39.25 -10.19
C ASP A 183 4.09 38.75 -11.63
N GLY A 184 4.12 37.43 -11.81
CA GLY A 184 3.78 36.77 -13.06
C GLY A 184 4.83 36.99 -14.16
N ASP A 185 6.10 37.28 -13.82
CA ASP A 185 7.15 37.54 -14.80
C ASP A 185 7.93 36.27 -15.20
N GLY A 186 7.65 35.15 -14.56
CA GLY A 186 8.16 33.82 -14.88
C GLY A 186 9.42 33.42 -14.13
N ASP A 187 9.95 34.27 -13.25
CA ASP A 187 11.03 33.90 -12.35
C ASP A 187 10.51 33.73 -10.88
N PHE A 188 11.21 32.89 -10.09
CA PHE A 188 10.80 32.64 -8.71
C PHE A 188 11.28 33.76 -7.79
N ASP A 189 10.33 34.34 -7.07
CA ASP A 189 10.54 35.29 -5.99
C ASP A 189 10.64 34.56 -4.64
N ILE A 190 10.93 35.32 -3.57
CA ILE A 190 10.97 34.83 -2.19
C ILE A 190 10.01 35.64 -1.32
N VAL A 191 9.16 34.96 -0.54
CA VAL A 191 8.50 35.54 0.61
C VAL A 191 9.12 34.99 1.89
N GLY A 192 9.22 35.82 2.93
CA GLY A 192 9.71 35.39 4.23
C GLY A 192 9.08 36.16 5.38
N VAL A 193 9.09 35.52 6.55
CA VAL A 193 8.53 36.08 7.80
C VAL A 193 9.59 36.18 8.87
N SER A 194 9.54 37.28 9.65
CA SER A 194 10.44 37.54 10.78
C SER A 194 9.69 37.53 12.09
N ASN A 195 10.09 36.65 13.00
CA ASN A 195 9.53 36.61 14.34
C ASN A 195 9.96 37.83 15.18
N ALA A 196 11.17 38.36 14.97
CA ALA A 196 11.73 39.46 15.75
C ALA A 196 11.08 40.79 15.41
N THR A 197 10.87 41.10 14.15
CA THR A 197 10.31 42.38 13.69
C THR A 197 8.81 42.32 13.43
N GLY A 198 8.26 41.12 13.15
CA GLY A 198 6.87 40.96 12.75
C GLY A 198 6.63 41.32 11.29
N ASP A 199 7.67 41.28 10.50
CA ASP A 199 7.59 41.63 9.09
C ASP A 199 7.21 40.38 8.24
N VAL A 200 6.39 40.62 7.25
CA VAL A 200 6.17 39.75 6.09
C VAL A 200 6.74 40.47 4.87
N VAL A 201 7.74 39.91 4.25
CA VAL A 201 8.53 40.59 3.21
C VAL A 201 8.59 39.71 1.96
N TRP A 202 8.49 40.37 0.82
CA TRP A 202 8.68 39.81 -0.49
C TRP A 202 9.95 40.37 -1.14
N TRP A 203 10.86 39.49 -1.59
CA TRP A 203 12.02 39.86 -2.39
C TRP A 203 11.72 39.45 -3.83
N ARG A 204 11.45 40.48 -4.64
CA ARG A 204 11.25 40.27 -6.08
C ARG A 204 12.58 39.89 -6.74
N ASN A 205 12.59 38.79 -7.45
CA ASN A 205 13.70 38.38 -8.29
C ASN A 205 13.82 39.28 -9.53
N ARG A 206 15.01 39.66 -9.89
CA ARG A 206 15.32 40.43 -11.09
C ARG A 206 16.65 40.01 -11.70
N LEU A 207 17.11 38.79 -11.40
CA LEU A 207 18.37 38.26 -11.90
C LEU A 207 18.35 38.12 -13.41
N ALA A 208 17.28 37.71 -14.02
CA ALA A 208 17.07 37.62 -15.46
C ALA A 208 17.25 39.00 -16.17
N GLN A 209 17.00 40.10 -15.45
CA GLN A 209 17.20 41.47 -15.93
C GLN A 209 18.60 42.01 -15.64
N GLY A 210 19.47 41.23 -15.00
CA GLY A 210 20.79 41.65 -14.53
C GLY A 210 20.76 42.64 -13.38
N LEU A 211 19.68 42.67 -12.61
CA LEU A 211 19.44 43.57 -11.46
C LEU A 211 19.45 42.79 -10.15
N PRO A 212 19.79 43.45 -9.03
CA PRO A 212 19.69 42.82 -7.73
C PRO A 212 18.23 42.61 -7.33
N TRP A 213 18.00 41.64 -6.43
CA TRP A 213 16.72 41.44 -5.77
C TRP A 213 16.16 42.71 -5.18
N GLN A 214 14.81 42.88 -5.22
CA GLN A 214 14.14 44.04 -4.70
C GLN A 214 13.29 43.68 -3.49
N LYS A 215 13.59 44.24 -2.32
CA LYS A 215 12.84 44.07 -1.08
C LYS A 215 11.56 44.89 -1.08
N ASN A 216 10.42 44.23 -0.84
CA ASN A 216 9.10 44.85 -0.71
C ASN A 216 8.41 44.34 0.58
N TYR A 217 7.82 45.25 1.36
CA TYR A 217 7.07 44.86 2.54
C TYR A 217 5.62 44.54 2.17
N ILE A 218 5.15 43.36 2.58
CA ILE A 218 3.73 42.99 2.54
C ILE A 218 3.04 43.48 3.80
N ASP A 219 3.65 43.23 4.98
CA ASP A 219 3.17 43.72 6.28
C ASP A 219 4.36 43.94 7.24
N GLY A 220 4.29 44.95 8.06
CA GLY A 220 5.30 45.26 9.09
C GLY A 220 4.74 45.17 10.52
N ALA A 221 3.60 44.50 10.73
CA ALA A 221 2.88 44.51 12.00
C ALA A 221 2.33 43.13 12.46
N LEU A 222 2.76 42.05 11.84
CA LEU A 222 2.41 40.67 12.26
C LEU A 222 3.40 40.22 13.36
N THR A 223 3.36 40.86 14.53
CA THR A 223 4.29 40.55 15.62
C THR A 223 4.36 39.07 15.93
N GLY A 224 5.56 38.49 15.89
CA GLY A 224 5.76 37.06 16.07
C GLY A 224 5.39 36.22 14.82
N ALA A 225 5.50 36.82 13.63
CA ALA A 225 5.33 36.07 12.37
C ALA A 225 6.28 34.88 12.36
N TYR A 226 5.75 33.68 12.09
CA TYR A 226 6.49 32.44 12.31
C TYR A 226 6.48 31.51 11.09
N CYS A 227 5.31 31.26 10.51
CA CYS A 227 5.14 30.41 9.33
C CYS A 227 4.54 31.19 8.16
N VAL A 228 4.83 30.76 6.95
CA VAL A 228 4.34 31.35 5.70
C VAL A 228 4.19 30.29 4.62
N ASN A 229 3.13 30.36 3.82
CA ASN A 229 3.00 29.57 2.60
C ASN A 229 2.25 30.36 1.53
N THR A 230 2.26 29.88 0.29
CA THR A 230 1.82 30.61 -0.90
C THR A 230 1.01 29.71 -1.83
N ALA A 231 -0.11 30.22 -2.29
CA ALA A 231 -0.94 29.62 -3.32
C ALA A 231 -1.92 30.66 -3.87
N ASP A 232 -2.56 30.39 -4.98
CA ASP A 232 -3.74 31.15 -5.46
C ASP A 232 -4.95 30.70 -4.61
N VAL A 233 -5.20 31.40 -3.49
CA VAL A 233 -6.20 30.99 -2.48
C VAL A 233 -7.63 31.32 -2.94
N ASP A 234 -7.82 32.43 -3.64
CA ASP A 234 -9.14 32.85 -4.11
C ASP A 234 -9.42 32.57 -5.59
N ASN A 235 -8.49 31.85 -6.23
CA ASN A 235 -8.57 31.36 -7.60
C ASN A 235 -8.73 32.49 -8.63
N ASP A 236 -8.05 33.62 -8.40
CA ASP A 236 -8.04 34.77 -9.31
C ASP A 236 -6.84 34.76 -10.29
N GLY A 237 -5.91 33.84 -10.12
CA GLY A 237 -4.74 33.60 -10.95
C GLY A 237 -3.44 34.22 -10.42
N ASP A 238 -3.48 34.98 -9.33
CA ASP A 238 -2.32 35.58 -8.68
C ASP A 238 -1.95 34.76 -7.41
N ILE A 239 -0.67 34.63 -7.10
CA ILE A 239 -0.23 33.88 -5.92
C ILE A 239 -0.34 34.73 -4.65
N ASP A 240 -1.15 34.26 -3.70
CA ASP A 240 -1.37 34.87 -2.39
C ASP A 240 -0.36 34.39 -1.35
N VAL A 241 -0.37 35.07 -0.19
CA VAL A 241 0.47 34.71 0.97
C VAL A 241 -0.40 34.47 2.20
N VAL A 242 -0.24 33.30 2.83
CA VAL A 242 -0.80 33.01 4.14
C VAL A 242 0.32 33.00 5.18
N ALA A 243 0.17 33.77 6.25
CA ALA A 243 1.16 33.79 7.32
C ALA A 243 0.53 33.59 8.71
N GLY A 244 1.23 32.80 9.54
CA GLY A 244 0.86 32.55 10.92
C GLY A 244 1.73 33.32 11.91
N SER A 245 1.11 33.79 12.99
CA SER A 245 1.81 34.46 14.12
C SER A 245 1.78 33.61 15.36
N TYR A 246 2.97 33.27 15.85
CA TYR A 246 3.19 32.59 17.13
C TYR A 246 2.73 33.41 18.34
N THR A 247 3.04 34.73 18.34
CA THR A 247 2.79 35.60 19.50
C THR A 247 1.37 36.17 19.53
N GLN A 248 0.82 36.52 18.35
CA GLN A 248 -0.55 37.03 18.25
C GLN A 248 -1.58 35.91 18.14
N ASP A 249 -1.12 34.68 17.96
CA ASP A 249 -1.98 33.48 17.77
C ASP A 249 -3.01 33.70 16.65
N LYS A 250 -2.54 34.15 15.50
CA LYS A 250 -3.35 34.52 14.33
C LYS A 250 -2.89 33.88 13.06
N LEU A 251 -3.85 33.71 12.16
CA LEU A 251 -3.65 33.34 10.76
C LEU A 251 -4.17 34.47 9.87
N ILE A 252 -3.32 34.95 8.97
CA ILE A 252 -3.58 36.09 8.09
C ILE A 252 -3.37 35.65 6.64
N LEU A 253 -4.33 35.96 5.78
CA LEU A 253 -4.23 35.92 4.33
C LEU A 253 -3.89 37.32 3.80
N TYR A 254 -2.93 37.39 2.90
CA TYR A 254 -2.59 38.57 2.11
C TYR A 254 -2.88 38.20 0.65
N ARG A 255 -4.02 38.70 0.12
CA ARG A 255 -4.38 38.52 -1.26
C ARG A 255 -3.51 39.43 -2.14
N ASN A 256 -3.01 38.85 -3.21
CA ASN A 256 -2.16 39.55 -4.15
C ASN A 256 -3.03 40.32 -5.14
N ASP A 257 -3.09 41.64 -4.99
CA ASP A 257 -3.79 42.54 -5.90
C ASP A 257 -2.81 43.57 -6.52
N ILE A 258 -1.52 43.18 -6.60
CA ILE A 258 -0.45 44.08 -7.05
C ILE A 258 -0.66 44.52 -8.49
N GLN A 259 -1.11 43.65 -9.35
CA GLN A 259 -1.34 43.94 -10.77
C GLN A 259 -2.49 44.92 -11.01
N PHE A 260 -3.49 44.96 -10.10
CA PHE A 260 -4.68 45.78 -10.23
C PHE A 260 -4.64 47.05 -9.36
N THR A 261 -4.31 46.90 -8.09
CA THR A 261 -4.28 48.05 -7.13
C THR A 261 -2.89 48.49 -6.71
N GLY A 262 -1.87 47.67 -7.00
CA GLY A 262 -0.49 47.91 -6.56
C GLY A 262 -0.24 47.59 -5.09
N SER A 263 -1.12 46.79 -4.45
CA SER A 263 -1.02 46.50 -3.01
C SER A 263 -1.58 45.12 -2.66
N TRP A 264 -1.13 44.60 -1.52
CA TRP A 264 -1.68 43.40 -0.90
C TRP A 264 -2.94 43.72 -0.08
N ILE A 265 -3.96 42.87 -0.16
CA ILE A 265 -5.19 42.99 0.65
C ILE A 265 -5.08 42.07 1.85
N LYS A 266 -5.02 42.65 3.04
CA LYS A 266 -4.88 41.91 4.31
C LYS A 266 -6.22 41.46 4.85
N GLU A 267 -6.39 40.15 5.09
CA GLU A 267 -7.56 39.52 5.70
C GLU A 267 -7.17 38.69 6.91
N THR A 268 -7.94 38.74 8.00
CA THR A 268 -7.75 37.86 9.14
C THR A 268 -8.57 36.59 8.95
N VAL A 269 -7.92 35.45 8.70
CA VAL A 269 -8.55 34.13 8.59
C VAL A 269 -9.04 33.70 9.97
N ALA A 270 -8.17 33.74 10.98
CA ALA A 270 -8.52 33.32 12.33
C ALA A 270 -7.70 34.01 13.41
N SER A 271 -8.27 34.03 14.64
CA SER A 271 -7.59 34.39 15.88
C SER A 271 -7.79 33.28 16.90
N ALA A 272 -6.85 33.07 17.80
CA ALA A 272 -6.83 31.95 18.74
C ALA A 272 -6.73 30.60 18.01
N VAL A 273 -5.77 30.50 17.09
CA VAL A 273 -5.51 29.36 16.23
C VAL A 273 -4.95 28.17 17.01
N GLY A 274 -4.19 28.47 18.09
CA GLY A 274 -3.48 27.45 18.88
C GLY A 274 -1.98 27.44 18.62
N VAL A 275 -1.38 28.59 18.33
CA VAL A 275 0.04 28.79 17.99
C VAL A 275 0.38 28.08 16.66
N PRO A 276 0.12 28.74 15.53
CA PRO A 276 0.46 28.19 14.20
C PRO A 276 1.98 28.13 14.02
N LEU A 277 2.51 26.97 13.68
CA LEU A 277 3.93 26.76 13.40
C LEU A 277 4.23 26.46 11.94
N ASP A 278 3.27 25.93 11.21
CA ASP A 278 3.37 25.67 9.77
C ASP A 278 1.98 25.72 9.13
N VAL A 279 1.94 26.04 7.84
CA VAL A 279 0.72 26.12 7.04
C VAL A 279 0.94 25.43 5.70
N ALA A 280 -0.09 24.72 5.21
CA ALA A 280 -0.16 24.19 3.86
C ALA A 280 -1.46 24.65 3.19
N LEU A 281 -1.46 24.70 1.87
CA LEU A 281 -2.57 25.18 1.05
C LEU A 281 -2.90 24.16 -0.01
N ALA A 282 -4.16 23.76 -0.12
CA ALA A 282 -4.63 22.85 -1.16
C ALA A 282 -6.15 22.90 -1.29
N ASN A 283 -6.66 22.51 -2.44
CA ASN A 283 -8.08 22.21 -2.61
C ASN A 283 -8.37 20.80 -2.07
N LEU A 284 -9.04 20.73 -0.92
CA LEU A 284 -9.29 19.49 -0.17
C LEU A 284 -10.70 18.93 -0.41
N ASP A 285 -11.55 19.69 -1.08
CA ASP A 285 -12.92 19.27 -1.41
C ASP A 285 -13.23 19.46 -2.91
N SER A 286 -14.43 19.73 -3.28
CA SER A 286 -14.83 19.83 -4.69
C SER A 286 -15.11 21.27 -5.14
N ASP A 287 -14.93 22.24 -4.26
CA ASP A 287 -15.08 23.63 -4.64
C ASP A 287 -13.78 24.22 -5.23
N PRO A 288 -13.79 25.41 -5.86
CA PRO A 288 -12.58 25.96 -6.49
C PRO A 288 -11.61 26.64 -5.53
N ALA A 289 -12.05 27.01 -4.31
CA ALA A 289 -11.20 27.67 -3.34
C ALA A 289 -10.16 26.73 -2.76
N GLN A 290 -9.09 27.28 -2.19
CA GLN A 290 -8.12 26.46 -1.47
C GLN A 290 -8.33 26.59 0.02
N GLU A 291 -8.29 25.46 0.71
CA GLU A 291 -8.30 25.37 2.16
C GLU A 291 -6.91 25.65 2.73
N ILE A 292 -6.90 26.17 3.96
CA ILE A 292 -5.69 26.44 4.71
C ILE A 292 -5.55 25.39 5.82
N VAL A 293 -4.53 24.53 5.72
CA VAL A 293 -4.18 23.54 6.74
C VAL A 293 -3.13 24.11 7.67
N VAL A 294 -3.29 23.94 8.96
CA VAL A 294 -2.41 24.56 9.97
C VAL A 294 -1.96 23.55 11.02
N ALA A 295 -0.66 23.48 11.24
CA ALA A 295 -0.08 22.80 12.41
C ALA A 295 -0.17 23.71 13.63
N CYS A 296 -1.04 23.37 14.60
CA CYS A 296 -1.33 24.18 15.80
C CYS A 296 -0.62 23.58 17.02
N TRP A 297 0.56 24.08 17.33
CA TRP A 297 1.48 23.47 18.32
C TRP A 297 0.89 23.39 19.73
N SER A 298 0.35 24.50 20.25
CA SER A 298 -0.15 24.54 21.63
C SER A 298 -1.51 23.88 21.79
N ALA A 299 -2.32 23.87 20.72
CA ALA A 299 -3.59 23.17 20.70
C ALA A 299 -3.41 21.66 20.47
N SER A 300 -2.26 21.24 19.92
CA SER A 300 -2.01 19.88 19.46
C SER A 300 -2.98 19.43 18.36
N ASP A 301 -3.40 20.38 17.53
CA ASP A 301 -4.37 20.18 16.45
C ASP A 301 -3.70 20.25 15.08
N VAL A 302 -4.29 19.54 14.10
CA VAL A 302 -4.16 19.84 12.69
C VAL A 302 -5.50 20.42 12.24
N ALA A 303 -5.53 21.75 12.08
CA ALA A 303 -6.73 22.49 11.74
C ALA A 303 -6.85 22.71 10.24
N VAL A 304 -8.08 22.74 9.74
CA VAL A 304 -8.42 23.05 8.35
C VAL A 304 -9.38 24.24 8.37
N TYR A 305 -9.06 25.27 7.60
CA TYR A 305 -9.90 26.45 7.41
C TYR A 305 -10.39 26.47 5.97
N ASP A 306 -11.70 26.45 5.81
CA ASP A 306 -12.44 26.48 4.57
C ASP A 306 -13.24 27.78 4.47
N TYR A 307 -13.23 28.45 3.31
CA TYR A 307 -13.96 29.70 3.11
C TYR A 307 -15.39 29.43 2.65
N SER A 308 -16.34 29.76 3.51
CA SER A 308 -17.77 29.65 3.18
C SER A 308 -18.30 30.88 2.47
N ASP A 309 -18.55 30.83 1.18
CA ASP A 309 -19.20 31.87 0.40
C ASP A 309 -20.57 32.26 0.96
N THR A 310 -21.30 31.30 1.53
CA THR A 310 -22.62 31.52 2.12
C THR A 310 -22.57 32.39 3.36
N MET A 311 -21.49 32.25 4.17
CA MET A 311 -21.29 32.99 5.42
C MET A 311 -20.37 34.20 5.24
N GLY A 312 -19.58 34.24 4.17
CA GLY A 312 -18.54 35.24 3.94
C GLY A 312 -17.46 35.20 5.03
N SER A 313 -17.08 33.99 5.46
CA SER A 313 -16.12 33.80 6.55
C SER A 313 -15.48 32.42 6.51
N TRP A 314 -14.29 32.31 7.09
CA TRP A 314 -13.55 31.05 7.24
C TRP A 314 -14.20 30.19 8.32
N LEU A 315 -14.39 28.90 8.00
CA LEU A 315 -14.89 27.88 8.91
C LEU A 315 -13.73 26.98 9.32
N ARG A 316 -13.57 26.77 10.63
CA ARG A 316 -12.56 25.86 11.16
C ARG A 316 -13.14 24.47 11.36
N THR A 317 -12.46 23.45 10.82
CA THR A 317 -12.58 22.05 11.20
C THR A 317 -11.21 21.53 11.65
N ASN A 318 -11.12 20.28 12.07
CA ASN A 318 -9.84 19.69 12.44
C ASN A 318 -9.69 18.30 11.80
N ALA A 319 -8.54 18.07 11.19
CA ALA A 319 -8.15 16.72 10.77
C ALA A 319 -7.73 15.87 11.99
N ASP A 320 -7.11 16.55 13.00
CA ASP A 320 -6.77 15.92 14.29
C ASP A 320 -6.87 16.94 15.43
N THR A 321 -7.19 16.44 16.63
CA THR A 321 -7.21 17.23 17.87
C THR A 321 -6.26 16.67 18.93
N ASN A 322 -5.35 15.77 18.54
CA ASN A 322 -4.44 15.11 19.48
C ASN A 322 -3.08 14.71 18.83
N LEU A 323 -2.53 15.60 17.99
CA LEU A 323 -1.15 15.47 17.51
C LEU A 323 -0.22 16.32 18.39
N GLY A 324 0.34 15.71 19.42
CA GLY A 324 1.14 16.42 20.44
C GLY A 324 2.28 17.24 19.85
N GLY A 325 2.17 18.59 19.97
CA GLY A 325 3.15 19.52 19.43
C GLY A 325 3.18 19.50 17.90
N ALA A 326 2.01 19.59 17.23
CA ALA A 326 1.91 19.68 15.77
C ALA A 326 2.87 20.74 15.23
N GLN A 327 3.85 20.33 14.43
CA GLN A 327 5.03 21.11 14.08
C GLN A 327 5.07 21.51 12.61
N SER A 328 4.78 20.59 11.71
CA SER A 328 4.79 20.82 10.26
C SER A 328 3.67 20.05 9.58
N VAL A 329 3.17 20.59 8.48
CA VAL A 329 2.14 20.00 7.62
C VAL A 329 2.50 20.18 6.15
N CYS A 330 2.11 19.22 5.33
CA CYS A 330 2.06 19.35 3.87
C CYS A 330 0.83 18.62 3.32
N THR A 331 0.50 18.88 2.06
CA THR A 331 -0.67 18.34 1.38
C THR A 331 -0.25 17.67 0.08
N GLU A 332 -0.76 16.46 -0.19
CA GLU A 332 -0.47 15.69 -1.40
C GLU A 332 -1.52 14.59 -1.58
N ASP A 333 -1.78 14.14 -2.79
CA ASP A 333 -2.54 12.90 -3.04
C ASP A 333 -1.63 11.70 -2.74
N MET A 334 -1.69 11.22 -1.50
CA MET A 334 -0.78 10.20 -0.98
C MET A 334 -1.09 8.79 -1.48
N ASP A 335 -2.30 8.53 -1.95
CA ASP A 335 -2.71 7.21 -2.41
C ASP A 335 -3.26 7.18 -3.85
N ASN A 336 -3.03 8.26 -4.60
CA ASN A 336 -3.42 8.42 -6.01
C ASN A 336 -4.93 8.18 -6.23
N ASP A 337 -5.78 8.55 -5.25
CA ASP A 337 -7.24 8.44 -5.39
C ASP A 337 -7.88 9.71 -5.98
N GLY A 338 -7.06 10.71 -6.29
CA GLY A 338 -7.44 12.00 -6.87
C GLY A 338 -7.91 13.03 -5.85
N LYS A 339 -7.75 12.77 -4.55
CA LYS A 339 -8.09 13.67 -3.46
C LYS A 339 -6.82 14.03 -2.71
N ILE A 340 -6.70 15.29 -2.37
CA ILE A 340 -5.52 15.75 -1.62
C ILE A 340 -5.67 15.38 -0.15
N ASP A 341 -4.65 14.72 0.39
CA ASP A 341 -4.53 14.30 1.78
C ASP A 341 -3.67 15.29 2.58
N ILE A 342 -3.58 15.08 3.90
CA ILE A 342 -2.72 15.85 4.78
C ILE A 342 -1.65 14.93 5.38
N VAL A 343 -0.40 15.36 5.34
CA VAL A 343 0.70 14.78 6.10
C VAL A 343 1.15 15.75 7.16
N ALA A 344 1.35 15.29 8.39
CA ALA A 344 1.80 16.12 9.48
C ALA A 344 2.80 15.42 10.39
N CYS A 345 3.58 16.20 11.14
CA CYS A 345 4.39 15.67 12.23
C CYS A 345 4.12 16.38 13.56
N GLY A 346 4.31 15.62 14.65
CA GLY A 346 4.19 16.10 16.01
C GLY A 346 5.51 16.00 16.77
N SER A 347 6.13 17.13 17.08
CA SER A 347 7.46 17.16 17.71
C SER A 347 7.49 16.62 19.14
N THR A 348 6.38 16.75 19.87
CA THR A 348 6.24 16.23 21.25
C THR A 348 5.69 14.80 21.24
N ALA A 349 4.81 14.48 20.31
CA ALA A 349 4.33 13.12 20.09
C ALA A 349 5.41 12.20 19.52
N ASN A 350 6.38 12.76 18.78
CA ASN A 350 7.36 12.03 17.95
C ASN A 350 6.70 11.26 16.80
N ASP A 351 5.56 11.75 16.32
CA ASP A 351 4.74 11.08 15.32
C ASP A 351 4.95 11.68 13.93
N ILE A 352 4.97 10.81 12.93
CA ILE A 352 4.71 11.13 11.52
C ILE A 352 3.34 10.54 11.20
N VAL A 353 2.43 11.34 10.66
CA VAL A 353 1.01 10.97 10.48
C VAL A 353 0.51 11.36 9.11
N TRP A 354 -0.30 10.51 8.54
CA TRP A 354 -1.06 10.75 7.32
C TRP A 354 -2.55 10.72 7.62
N TYR A 355 -3.27 11.72 7.13
CA TYR A 355 -4.73 11.84 7.22
C TYR A 355 -5.30 11.72 5.82
N LYS A 356 -5.87 10.55 5.52
CA LYS A 356 -6.55 10.30 4.26
C LYS A 356 -7.86 11.07 4.20
N ASN A 357 -8.05 11.83 3.11
CA ASN A 357 -9.26 12.60 2.81
C ASN A 357 -10.38 11.71 2.25
N ASP A 358 -11.61 11.86 2.71
CA ASP A 358 -12.76 11.22 2.09
C ASP A 358 -13.29 11.98 0.86
N GLY A 359 -12.70 13.16 0.56
CA GLY A 359 -13.05 14.05 -0.55
C GLY A 359 -14.07 15.14 -0.19
N THR A 360 -14.32 15.33 1.11
CA THR A 360 -15.21 16.40 1.60
C THR A 360 -14.46 17.54 2.27
N GLY A 361 -13.14 17.44 2.42
CA GLY A 361 -12.34 18.39 3.20
C GLY A 361 -12.60 18.35 4.72
N HIS A 362 -13.51 17.46 5.18
CA HIS A 362 -13.94 17.39 6.58
C HIS A 362 -13.85 16.00 7.20
N GLY A 363 -13.78 14.94 6.37
CA GLY A 363 -13.71 13.54 6.79
C GLY A 363 -12.30 12.97 6.64
N TRP A 364 -11.64 12.66 7.76
CA TRP A 364 -10.24 12.24 7.78
C TRP A 364 -10.05 10.88 8.42
N THR A 365 -9.22 10.04 7.79
CA THR A 365 -8.79 8.77 8.38
C THR A 365 -7.31 8.87 8.75
N LYS A 366 -7.01 8.85 10.05
CA LYS A 366 -5.65 8.96 10.58
C LYS A 366 -4.89 7.64 10.46
N THR A 367 -3.68 7.70 9.94
CA THR A 367 -2.68 6.61 9.96
C THR A 367 -1.39 7.13 10.57
N THR A 368 -0.92 6.54 11.66
CA THR A 368 0.41 6.83 12.19
C THR A 368 1.42 6.02 11.38
N VAL A 369 2.28 6.72 10.66
CA VAL A 369 3.34 6.13 9.81
C VAL A 369 4.54 5.75 10.67
N ASP A 370 4.94 6.64 11.58
CA ASP A 370 5.95 6.36 12.61
C ASP A 370 5.54 7.06 13.92
N GLY A 371 5.58 6.35 15.04
CA GLY A 371 5.25 6.86 16.38
C GLY A 371 6.47 7.08 17.28
N ASN A 372 7.70 7.05 16.72
CA ASN A 372 8.93 7.11 17.50
C ASN A 372 10.03 7.99 16.87
N PHE A 373 9.72 8.78 15.85
CA PHE A 373 10.69 9.66 15.21
C PHE A 373 10.94 10.92 16.06
N SER A 374 11.96 10.86 16.91
CA SER A 374 12.17 11.81 18.00
C SER A 374 12.36 13.25 17.54
N GLY A 375 11.46 14.13 17.99
CA GLY A 375 11.51 15.54 17.65
C GLY A 375 11.23 15.83 16.18
N ALA A 376 10.28 15.11 15.57
CA ALA A 376 9.85 15.34 14.19
C ALA A 376 9.55 16.83 13.95
N SER A 377 10.22 17.46 12.97
CA SER A 377 10.28 18.93 12.83
C SER A 377 9.84 19.45 11.48
N SER A 378 9.92 18.67 10.45
CA SER A 378 9.41 18.99 9.10
C SER A 378 8.82 17.76 8.44
N VAL A 379 7.87 17.95 7.54
CA VAL A 379 7.38 16.92 6.61
C VAL A 379 7.35 17.48 5.20
N ALA A 380 7.71 16.65 4.24
CA ALA A 380 7.58 16.89 2.80
C ALA A 380 7.25 15.57 2.11
N THR A 381 6.81 15.62 0.86
CA THR A 381 6.40 14.44 0.09
C THR A 381 7.09 14.38 -1.25
N ALA A 382 7.54 13.20 -1.65
CA ALA A 382 8.06 12.90 -2.98
C ALA A 382 8.02 11.39 -3.23
N ASP A 383 8.12 10.95 -4.47
CA ASP A 383 8.33 9.54 -4.82
C ASP A 383 9.83 9.23 -4.72
N MET A 384 10.26 8.75 -3.53
CA MET A 384 11.68 8.59 -3.19
C MET A 384 12.31 7.34 -3.81
N ASP A 385 11.50 6.36 -4.19
CA ASP A 385 11.97 5.09 -4.76
C ASP A 385 11.42 4.78 -6.15
N LEU A 386 10.77 5.77 -6.77
CA LEU A 386 10.22 5.72 -8.13
C LEU A 386 9.18 4.60 -8.33
N ASP A 387 8.42 4.29 -7.29
CA ASP A 387 7.35 3.30 -7.37
C ASP A 387 6.01 3.90 -7.85
N GLY A 388 5.95 5.21 -8.08
CA GLY A 388 4.79 5.97 -8.54
C GLY A 388 3.87 6.43 -7.42
N VAL A 389 4.29 6.28 -6.18
CA VAL A 389 3.57 6.70 -4.97
C VAL A 389 4.38 7.77 -4.24
N LYS A 390 3.68 8.68 -3.59
CA LYS A 390 4.34 9.66 -2.74
C LYS A 390 4.73 9.05 -1.40
N ASP A 391 5.98 9.29 -1.04
CA ASP A 391 6.57 8.95 0.25
C ASP A 391 6.65 10.20 1.14
N ILE A 392 6.90 10.02 2.43
CA ILE A 392 7.08 11.11 3.38
C ILE A 392 8.55 11.26 3.71
N VAL A 393 9.09 12.47 3.58
CA VAL A 393 10.43 12.86 4.03
C VAL A 393 10.30 13.71 5.28
N SER A 394 11.14 13.48 6.30
CA SER A 394 11.11 14.26 7.53
C SER A 394 12.51 14.46 8.13
N ALA A 395 12.67 15.56 8.85
CA ALA A 395 13.79 15.81 9.73
C ALA A 395 13.38 15.64 11.20
N GLY A 396 14.25 15.05 12.01
CA GLY A 396 14.04 14.84 13.45
C GLY A 396 15.09 15.57 14.28
N THR A 397 14.70 16.65 14.92
CA THR A 397 15.61 17.54 15.68
C THR A 397 16.31 16.83 16.84
N ASN A 398 15.60 15.95 17.54
CA ASN A 398 16.17 15.18 18.65
C ASN A 398 16.73 13.82 18.20
N ALA A 399 16.32 13.34 17.05
CA ALA A 399 16.89 12.15 16.42
C ALA A 399 18.24 12.43 15.74
N ASP A 400 18.54 13.72 15.46
CA ASP A 400 19.69 14.14 14.64
C ASP A 400 19.72 13.41 13.29
N GLN A 401 18.54 13.26 12.67
CA GLN A 401 18.34 12.35 11.53
C GLN A 401 17.43 12.99 10.48
N ILE A 402 17.72 12.67 9.22
CA ILE A 402 16.80 12.84 8.09
C ILE A 402 16.43 11.45 7.59
N ALA A 403 15.16 11.22 7.39
CA ALA A 403 14.63 9.92 6.96
C ALA A 403 13.40 10.07 6.08
N TRP A 404 13.05 8.98 5.39
CA TRP A 404 11.82 8.90 4.62
C TRP A 404 11.08 7.59 4.91
N TRP A 405 9.78 7.59 4.67
CA TRP A 405 8.88 6.46 4.89
C TRP A 405 8.05 6.23 3.66
N ARG A 406 8.04 4.98 3.21
CA ARG A 406 7.06 4.54 2.23
C ARG A 406 5.68 4.51 2.88
N VAL A 407 4.71 5.25 2.34
CA VAL A 407 3.36 5.38 2.92
C VAL A 407 2.41 4.34 2.35
N ALA A 408 2.63 3.92 1.14
CA ALA A 408 1.92 2.84 0.49
C ALA A 408 2.92 1.93 -0.24
N GLY A 409 2.47 0.75 -0.53
CA GLY A 409 3.30 -0.25 -1.16
C GLY A 409 3.32 -1.51 -0.30
N PHE A 410 2.93 -2.60 -0.91
CA PHE A 410 2.96 -3.91 -0.28
C PHE A 410 4.31 -4.56 -0.55
N SER A 411 4.91 -5.15 0.48
CA SER A 411 6.08 -6.02 0.29
C SER A 411 5.69 -7.21 -0.59
N SER A 412 6.09 -7.18 -1.86
CA SER A 412 5.78 -8.20 -2.86
C SER A 412 7.09 -8.83 -3.39
N PRO A 413 7.18 -10.14 -3.54
CA PRO A 413 6.15 -11.15 -3.23
C PRO A 413 6.02 -11.45 -1.74
N GLY A 414 4.78 -11.74 -1.31
CA GLY A 414 4.51 -12.39 -0.03
C GLY A 414 4.41 -13.91 -0.24
N VAL A 415 5.07 -14.69 0.61
CA VAL A 415 5.14 -16.15 0.46
C VAL A 415 4.76 -16.82 1.77
N LEU A 416 3.88 -17.83 1.70
CA LEU A 416 3.55 -18.71 2.82
C LEU A 416 3.71 -20.17 2.41
N GLN A 417 4.41 -20.93 3.24
CA GLN A 417 4.48 -22.37 3.15
C GLN A 417 3.63 -23.00 4.26
N SER A 418 2.65 -23.82 3.88
CA SER A 418 1.78 -24.51 4.84
C SER A 418 2.56 -25.52 5.69
N SER A 419 2.02 -25.86 6.85
CA SER A 419 2.48 -27.05 7.56
C SER A 419 2.25 -28.32 6.71
N ILE A 420 3.10 -29.33 6.90
CA ILE A 420 2.97 -30.61 6.21
C ILE A 420 1.74 -31.33 6.76
N LEU A 421 0.75 -31.57 5.91
CA LEU A 421 -0.44 -32.34 6.25
C LEU A 421 -0.16 -33.84 6.18
N ASP A 422 -0.38 -34.56 7.27
CA ASP A 422 -0.28 -36.03 7.36
C ASP A 422 -1.67 -36.65 7.18
N LEU A 423 -1.87 -37.32 6.08
CA LEU A 423 -3.13 -38.01 5.73
C LEU A 423 -3.29 -39.39 6.37
N GLY A 424 -2.37 -39.76 7.28
CA GLY A 424 -2.46 -41.00 8.07
C GLY A 424 -2.04 -42.26 7.34
N GLY A 425 -1.73 -42.17 6.07
CA GLY A 425 -1.40 -43.33 5.20
C GLY A 425 -2.62 -43.97 4.57
N GLY A 426 -2.42 -44.66 3.46
CA GLY A 426 -3.44 -45.24 2.61
C GLY A 426 -3.12 -44.94 1.14
N ASN A 427 -3.87 -45.53 0.21
CA ASN A 427 -3.75 -45.14 -1.18
C ASN A 427 -4.48 -43.83 -1.40
N VAL A 428 -3.76 -42.70 -1.28
CA VAL A 428 -4.28 -41.35 -1.54
C VAL A 428 -4.37 -41.13 -3.05
N TYR A 429 -5.52 -40.72 -3.52
CA TYR A 429 -5.75 -40.27 -4.90
C TYR A 429 -6.11 -38.80 -4.90
N TRP A 430 -5.25 -37.98 -5.44
CA TRP A 430 -5.39 -36.52 -5.45
C TRP A 430 -6.51 -36.11 -6.39
N GLN A 431 -7.31 -35.09 -5.97
CA GLN A 431 -8.40 -34.57 -6.77
C GLN A 431 -8.20 -33.08 -7.10
N PHE A 432 -8.38 -32.21 -6.13
CA PHE A 432 -8.33 -30.77 -6.35
C PHE A 432 -7.66 -30.02 -5.19
N LEU A 433 -7.05 -28.88 -5.54
CA LEU A 433 -6.81 -27.78 -4.62
C LEU A 433 -7.80 -26.65 -4.96
N ALA A 434 -8.52 -26.17 -3.98
CA ALA A 434 -9.46 -25.05 -4.12
C ALA A 434 -9.13 -23.97 -3.09
N TRP A 435 -9.36 -22.73 -3.44
CA TRP A 435 -9.17 -21.61 -2.54
C TRP A 435 -10.18 -20.49 -2.83
N SER A 436 -10.52 -19.70 -1.80
CA SER A 436 -11.33 -18.49 -1.90
C SER A 436 -10.43 -17.28 -1.75
N LEU A 437 -10.66 -16.28 -2.57
CA LEU A 437 -9.81 -15.09 -2.64
C LEU A 437 -10.63 -13.84 -2.99
N ASP A 438 -10.05 -12.67 -2.66
CA ASP A 438 -10.30 -11.43 -3.38
C ASP A 438 -9.02 -11.09 -4.14
N GLN A 439 -9.15 -10.86 -5.44
CA GLN A 439 -8.01 -10.57 -6.33
C GLN A 439 -8.31 -9.31 -7.13
N PRO A 440 -7.97 -8.12 -6.57
CA PRO A 440 -8.06 -6.87 -7.31
C PRO A 440 -7.20 -6.87 -8.58
N THR A 441 -7.47 -5.94 -9.49
CA THR A 441 -6.63 -5.71 -10.67
C THR A 441 -5.17 -5.50 -10.23
N TYR A 442 -4.21 -5.94 -11.04
CA TYR A 442 -2.77 -5.89 -10.80
C TYR A 442 -2.25 -6.79 -9.67
N THR A 443 -3.08 -7.67 -9.11
CA THR A 443 -2.66 -8.63 -8.08
C THR A 443 -2.73 -10.06 -8.58
N GLN A 444 -1.96 -10.97 -7.96
CA GLN A 444 -1.97 -12.38 -8.31
C GLN A 444 -1.77 -13.26 -7.07
N ILE A 445 -2.45 -14.41 -7.04
CA ILE A 445 -2.20 -15.50 -6.11
C ILE A 445 -1.83 -16.74 -6.90
N VAL A 446 -0.70 -17.34 -6.55
CA VAL A 446 -0.16 -18.55 -7.20
C VAL A 446 0.07 -19.62 -6.15
N PHE A 447 -0.34 -20.85 -6.44
CA PHE A 447 -0.04 -22.01 -5.60
C PHE A 447 0.95 -22.95 -6.28
N ASN A 448 1.81 -23.54 -5.45
CA ASN A 448 2.60 -24.71 -5.81
C ASN A 448 2.33 -25.80 -4.76
N VAL A 449 2.32 -27.04 -5.16
CA VAL A 449 2.03 -28.17 -4.28
C VAL A 449 3.11 -29.23 -4.38
N ARG A 450 3.24 -30.02 -3.31
CA ARG A 450 4.09 -31.21 -3.31
C ARG A 450 3.52 -32.29 -2.41
N ALA A 451 3.85 -33.54 -2.70
CA ALA A 451 3.44 -34.69 -1.91
C ALA A 451 4.54 -35.74 -1.86
N SER A 452 4.67 -36.43 -0.74
CA SER A 452 5.70 -37.43 -0.52
C SER A 452 5.25 -38.50 0.49
N ASN A 453 5.97 -39.64 0.53
CA ASN A 453 5.85 -40.60 1.60
C ASN A 453 6.86 -40.37 2.75
N SER A 454 7.66 -39.30 2.67
CA SER A 454 8.61 -38.88 3.69
C SER A 454 8.35 -37.43 4.07
N SER A 455 8.07 -37.15 5.34
CA SER A 455 7.92 -35.77 5.83
C SER A 455 9.23 -35.00 5.93
N SER A 456 10.37 -35.70 5.91
CA SER A 456 11.70 -35.08 5.92
C SER A 456 12.24 -34.78 4.52
N ASP A 457 11.59 -35.33 3.47
CA ASP A 457 11.92 -35.09 2.08
C ASP A 457 10.62 -35.06 1.26
N MET A 458 10.08 -33.88 1.11
CA MET A 458 8.81 -33.64 0.40
C MET A 458 9.00 -33.59 -1.13
N GLY A 459 10.24 -33.61 -1.62
CA GLY A 459 10.51 -33.46 -3.06
C GLY A 459 10.28 -32.04 -3.61
N PRO A 460 10.37 -31.89 -4.94
CA PRO A 460 10.22 -30.60 -5.59
C PRO A 460 8.76 -30.09 -5.57
N TRP A 461 8.60 -28.78 -5.69
CA TRP A 461 7.31 -28.15 -5.91
C TRP A 461 6.79 -28.40 -7.32
N SER A 462 5.47 -28.42 -7.48
CA SER A 462 4.79 -28.48 -8.79
C SER A 462 5.05 -27.21 -9.61
N ALA A 463 4.61 -27.23 -10.88
CA ALA A 463 4.38 -25.99 -11.63
C ALA A 463 3.26 -25.15 -10.98
N ASP A 464 3.15 -23.90 -11.40
CA ASP A 464 2.21 -22.90 -10.88
C ASP A 464 0.75 -23.30 -11.12
N LEU A 465 -0.06 -23.17 -10.08
CA LEU A 465 -1.51 -23.31 -10.11
C LEU A 465 -2.11 -21.91 -9.91
N THR A 466 -2.79 -21.39 -10.93
CA THR A 466 -3.31 -20.01 -10.96
C THR A 466 -4.83 -19.93 -11.05
N SER A 467 -5.52 -21.07 -11.13
CA SER A 467 -6.99 -21.14 -11.20
C SER A 467 -7.56 -21.98 -10.06
N THR A 468 -8.67 -21.55 -9.48
CA THR A 468 -9.37 -22.28 -8.43
C THR A 468 -10.74 -22.76 -8.90
N PRO A 469 -11.11 -24.04 -8.73
CA PRO A 469 -10.26 -25.15 -8.26
C PRO A 469 -9.24 -25.61 -9.32
N SER A 470 -8.04 -26.02 -8.87
CA SER A 470 -7.02 -26.65 -9.72
C SER A 470 -7.01 -28.16 -9.54
N SER A 471 -6.95 -28.91 -10.65
CA SER A 471 -6.81 -30.37 -10.62
C SER A 471 -5.41 -30.76 -10.15
N LEU A 472 -5.33 -31.67 -9.20
CA LEU A 472 -4.08 -32.27 -8.72
C LEU A 472 -3.78 -33.63 -9.42
N ILE A 473 -4.68 -34.10 -10.28
CA ILE A 473 -4.52 -35.35 -11.03
C ILE A 473 -3.39 -35.19 -12.04
N GLY A 474 -2.37 -36.03 -11.94
CA GLY A 474 -1.16 -35.94 -12.77
C GLY A 474 -0.19 -34.80 -12.37
N VAL A 475 -0.54 -33.94 -11.42
CA VAL A 475 0.35 -32.95 -10.82
C VAL A 475 1.11 -33.58 -9.65
N LEU A 476 0.41 -34.30 -8.79
CA LEU A 476 0.99 -35.03 -7.66
C LEU A 476 0.96 -36.54 -7.91
N GLN A 477 1.93 -37.24 -7.36
CA GLN A 477 1.95 -38.70 -7.40
C GLN A 477 0.93 -39.25 -6.40
N ASP A 478 0.04 -40.16 -6.88
CA ASP A 478 -0.89 -40.87 -6.02
C ASP A 478 -0.15 -41.81 -5.05
N GLY A 479 -0.78 -42.11 -3.93
CA GLY A 479 -0.25 -42.97 -2.89
C GLY A 479 0.69 -42.25 -1.89
N CYS A 480 0.88 -40.94 -2.00
CA CYS A 480 1.68 -40.17 -1.06
C CYS A 480 0.89 -39.86 0.20
N ARG A 481 1.54 -40.04 1.37
CA ARG A 481 0.96 -39.81 2.69
C ARG A 481 0.93 -38.32 3.11
N PHE A 482 1.96 -37.56 2.72
CA PHE A 482 2.15 -36.17 3.15
C PHE A 482 1.86 -35.21 2.02
N PHE A 483 1.23 -34.08 2.35
CA PHE A 483 0.91 -33.00 1.43
C PHE A 483 1.37 -31.65 1.99
N GLN A 484 1.79 -30.75 1.10
CA GLN A 484 2.15 -29.39 1.47
C GLN A 484 1.89 -28.44 0.30
N TYR A 485 1.44 -27.21 0.58
CA TYR A 485 1.33 -26.15 -0.41
C TYR A 485 2.25 -24.96 -0.07
N LEU A 486 2.65 -24.26 -1.11
CA LEU A 486 3.25 -22.95 -1.09
C LEU A 486 2.27 -22.01 -1.77
N VAL A 487 2.01 -20.84 -1.18
CA VAL A 487 1.24 -19.78 -1.83
C VAL A 487 2.08 -18.52 -1.93
N THR A 488 2.05 -17.90 -3.10
CA THR A 488 2.72 -16.64 -3.40
C THR A 488 1.67 -15.60 -3.76
N LEU A 489 1.66 -14.50 -3.04
CA LEU A 489 0.86 -13.32 -3.28
C LEU A 489 1.73 -12.26 -3.92
N THR A 490 1.28 -11.67 -5.04
CA THR A 490 2.01 -10.58 -5.70
C THR A 490 1.09 -9.44 -6.04
N THR A 491 1.66 -8.23 -6.08
CA THR A 491 1.03 -7.04 -6.63
C THR A 491 2.05 -6.25 -7.44
N THR A 492 1.56 -5.59 -8.49
CA THR A 492 2.30 -4.58 -9.26
C THR A 492 1.69 -3.18 -9.06
N HIS A 493 0.77 -3.06 -8.09
CA HIS A 493 0.10 -1.81 -7.77
C HIS A 493 0.21 -1.54 -6.27
N PRO A 494 0.69 -0.36 -5.86
CA PRO A 494 1.04 -0.06 -4.47
C PRO A 494 -0.16 -0.08 -3.50
N TYR A 495 -1.38 0.17 -4.00
CA TYR A 495 -2.60 0.23 -3.16
C TYR A 495 -3.48 -1.01 -3.24
N SER A 496 -3.04 -2.05 -3.94
CA SER A 496 -3.85 -3.25 -4.14
C SER A 496 -3.13 -4.47 -3.58
N THR A 497 -3.75 -5.17 -2.66
CA THR A 497 -3.26 -6.47 -2.16
C THR A 497 -4.27 -7.57 -2.46
N PRO A 498 -3.83 -8.74 -2.94
CA PRO A 498 -4.72 -9.88 -3.00
C PRO A 498 -5.01 -10.38 -1.58
N SER A 499 -6.18 -10.96 -1.37
CA SER A 499 -6.58 -11.54 -0.09
C SER A 499 -6.96 -13.00 -0.25
N LEU A 500 -6.24 -13.89 0.41
CA LEU A 500 -6.55 -15.31 0.48
C LEU A 500 -7.38 -15.59 1.74
N LYS A 501 -8.55 -16.26 1.58
CA LYS A 501 -9.51 -16.49 2.66
C LYS A 501 -9.53 -17.93 3.16
N ASP A 502 -9.34 -18.88 2.27
CA ASP A 502 -9.23 -20.30 2.62
C ASP A 502 -8.47 -21.09 1.58
N VAL A 503 -7.98 -22.25 1.97
CA VAL A 503 -7.37 -23.25 1.10
C VAL A 503 -7.92 -24.61 1.48
N THR A 504 -8.41 -25.36 0.50
CA THR A 504 -8.94 -26.73 0.69
C THR A 504 -8.28 -27.68 -0.28
N VAL A 505 -7.68 -28.76 0.23
CA VAL A 505 -7.23 -29.89 -0.57
C VAL A 505 -8.23 -31.03 -0.48
N LEU A 506 -8.54 -31.65 -1.61
CA LEU A 506 -9.43 -32.80 -1.71
C LEU A 506 -8.66 -34.02 -2.26
N TRP A 507 -8.86 -35.13 -1.60
CA TRP A 507 -8.33 -36.43 -2.03
C TRP A 507 -9.36 -37.53 -1.74
N SER A 508 -9.12 -38.74 -2.24
CA SER A 508 -9.88 -39.93 -1.87
C SER A 508 -8.92 -41.01 -1.40
N THR A 509 -9.31 -41.72 -0.35
CA THR A 509 -8.62 -42.93 0.08
C THR A 509 -9.44 -44.14 -0.39
N TRP A 510 -8.81 -44.99 -1.20
CA TRP A 510 -9.48 -46.20 -1.58
C TRP A 510 -9.25 -47.26 -0.47
N TYR A 511 -10.23 -47.44 0.38
CA TYR A 511 -10.31 -48.67 1.15
C TYR A 511 -10.86 -49.71 0.22
N GLY A 512 -10.03 -50.68 -0.17
CA GLY A 512 -10.55 -51.90 -0.80
C GLY A 512 -11.68 -52.44 0.06
N ILE A 513 -12.82 -52.74 -0.53
CA ILE A 513 -13.91 -53.44 0.16
C ILE A 513 -13.29 -54.69 0.75
N PRO A 514 -13.41 -55.01 2.06
CA PRO A 514 -12.92 -56.24 2.62
C PRO A 514 -13.62 -57.42 1.89
N GLY A 515 -12.87 -58.08 0.99
CA GLY A 515 -13.41 -59.14 0.14
C GLY A 515 -12.93 -59.12 -1.29
N ASP A 516 -12.23 -58.08 -1.76
CA ASP A 516 -11.69 -58.02 -3.13
C ASP A 516 -10.23 -58.52 -3.17
N GLU A 517 -9.95 -59.65 -2.50
CA GLU A 517 -8.75 -60.42 -2.78
C GLU A 517 -9.03 -61.25 -4.05
N GLY A 518 -8.69 -60.68 -5.24
CA GLY A 518 -8.39 -61.45 -6.44
C GLY A 518 -9.57 -62.08 -7.19
N GLY A 519 -10.71 -61.47 -7.22
CA GLY A 519 -11.67 -61.71 -8.30
C GLY A 519 -11.32 -60.81 -9.47
N ALA A 520 -10.85 -61.37 -10.58
CA ALA A 520 -10.73 -60.66 -11.84
C ALA A 520 -12.06 -59.98 -12.14
N GLY A 521 -12.15 -58.67 -11.95
CA GLY A 521 -13.40 -57.94 -11.77
C GLY A 521 -13.63 -56.85 -12.78
N SER A 522 -14.79 -56.34 -12.78
CA SER A 522 -15.26 -55.26 -13.65
C SER A 522 -14.56 -53.98 -13.36
N VAL A 523 -14.09 -53.32 -14.39
CA VAL A 523 -13.49 -51.98 -14.30
C VAL A 523 -14.53 -50.94 -14.74
N LEU A 524 -14.69 -49.90 -13.96
CA LEU A 524 -15.46 -48.69 -14.32
C LEU A 524 -14.54 -47.47 -14.25
N ALA A 525 -14.32 -46.81 -15.38
CA ALA A 525 -13.45 -45.66 -15.49
C ALA A 525 -14.11 -44.51 -16.27
N LEU A 526 -13.78 -43.29 -15.93
CA LEU A 526 -14.09 -42.14 -16.77
C LEU A 526 -12.94 -41.89 -17.73
N LEU A 527 -13.24 -41.74 -19.03
CA LEU A 527 -12.26 -41.44 -20.07
C LEU A 527 -12.12 -39.95 -20.36
N THR A 528 -12.99 -39.13 -19.77
CA THR A 528 -12.97 -37.66 -19.87
C THR A 528 -12.54 -37.09 -18.55
N PRO A 529 -11.96 -35.87 -18.56
CA PRO A 529 -11.67 -35.16 -17.32
C PRO A 529 -12.89 -35.04 -16.40
N ASN A 530 -12.69 -35.15 -15.11
CA ASN A 530 -13.71 -34.92 -14.09
C ASN A 530 -13.23 -33.79 -13.18
N PRO A 531 -13.89 -32.64 -13.14
CA PRO A 531 -15.19 -32.30 -13.73
C PRO A 531 -15.20 -32.22 -15.25
N SER A 532 -16.36 -32.54 -15.84
CA SER A 532 -16.63 -32.52 -17.28
C SER A 532 -17.53 -31.31 -17.63
N PHE A 533 -17.27 -30.68 -18.78
CA PHE A 533 -18.14 -29.64 -19.33
C PHE A 533 -19.22 -30.30 -20.22
N GLY A 534 -20.32 -30.69 -19.59
CA GLY A 534 -21.50 -31.23 -20.28
C GLY A 534 -21.42 -32.73 -20.52
N ASP A 535 -20.61 -33.18 -21.49
CA ASP A 535 -20.57 -34.54 -21.95
C ASP A 535 -19.36 -35.31 -21.42
N PHE A 536 -19.53 -36.60 -21.10
CA PHE A 536 -18.44 -37.45 -20.65
C PHE A 536 -18.57 -38.87 -21.17
N THR A 537 -17.45 -39.65 -21.19
CA THR A 537 -17.42 -41.02 -21.63
C THR A 537 -16.99 -41.92 -20.49
N VAL A 538 -17.76 -42.99 -20.29
CA VAL A 538 -17.52 -44.04 -19.31
C VAL A 538 -16.98 -45.27 -20.01
N GLN A 539 -15.85 -45.78 -19.54
CA GLN A 539 -15.35 -47.12 -19.93
C GLN A 539 -15.71 -48.11 -18.84
N TRP A 540 -16.27 -49.22 -19.22
CA TRP A 540 -16.59 -50.32 -18.32
C TRP A 540 -16.24 -51.67 -18.92
N MET A 541 -15.89 -52.62 -18.06
CA MET A 541 -15.41 -53.93 -18.49
C MET A 541 -16.14 -55.04 -17.71
N MET A 542 -16.46 -56.09 -18.41
CA MET A 542 -16.94 -57.38 -17.87
C MET A 542 -15.84 -58.42 -18.03
N ASP A 543 -15.42 -59.04 -16.95
CA ASP A 543 -14.43 -60.13 -17.02
C ASP A 543 -15.03 -61.44 -17.53
N GLN A 544 -16.28 -61.65 -17.18
CA GLN A 544 -17.03 -62.85 -17.62
C GLN A 544 -18.40 -62.42 -18.16
N PRO A 545 -18.97 -63.23 -19.07
CA PRO A 545 -20.31 -62.98 -19.56
C PRO A 545 -21.33 -62.98 -18.40
N GLY A 546 -22.25 -62.03 -18.42
CA GLY A 546 -23.26 -61.89 -17.37
C GLY A 546 -24.19 -60.70 -17.55
N ASN A 547 -25.18 -60.62 -16.67
CA ASN A 547 -26.04 -59.46 -16.61
C ASN A 547 -25.30 -58.27 -15.96
N ALA A 548 -25.42 -57.11 -16.58
CA ALA A 548 -24.91 -55.87 -16.05
C ALA A 548 -25.92 -54.73 -16.20
N GLN A 549 -25.91 -53.82 -15.27
CA GLN A 549 -26.64 -52.54 -15.31
C GLN A 549 -25.69 -51.41 -15.02
N LEU A 550 -25.63 -50.45 -15.95
CA LEU A 550 -24.87 -49.22 -15.82
C LEU A 550 -25.85 -48.04 -15.73
N SER A 551 -25.86 -47.32 -14.64
CA SER A 551 -26.82 -46.23 -14.38
C SER A 551 -26.15 -45.00 -13.79
N VAL A 552 -26.73 -43.84 -14.09
CA VAL A 552 -26.35 -42.54 -13.52
C VAL A 552 -27.42 -42.14 -12.49
N TYR A 553 -26.95 -41.77 -11.30
CA TYR A 553 -27.79 -41.33 -10.19
C TYR A 553 -27.48 -39.84 -9.87
N ASP A 554 -28.49 -39.09 -9.46
CA ASP A 554 -28.29 -37.80 -8.84
C ASP A 554 -27.89 -37.93 -7.35
N VAL A 555 -27.54 -36.81 -6.71
CA VAL A 555 -27.15 -36.78 -5.29
C VAL A 555 -28.23 -37.24 -4.34
N SER A 556 -29.49 -37.33 -4.76
CA SER A 556 -30.60 -37.87 -3.96
C SER A 556 -30.72 -39.39 -4.07
N GLY A 557 -29.88 -40.05 -4.89
CA GLY A 557 -29.94 -41.48 -5.14
C GLY A 557 -30.99 -41.88 -6.18
N ARG A 558 -31.57 -40.95 -6.90
CA ARG A 558 -32.55 -41.19 -7.97
C ARG A 558 -31.80 -41.49 -9.28
N VAL A 559 -32.20 -42.54 -10.01
CA VAL A 559 -31.71 -42.82 -11.35
C VAL A 559 -32.13 -41.68 -12.28
N VAL A 560 -31.17 -40.95 -12.83
CA VAL A 560 -31.38 -39.91 -13.84
C VAL A 560 -31.20 -40.42 -15.26
N ARG A 561 -30.42 -41.52 -15.42
CA ARG A 561 -30.23 -42.15 -16.71
C ARG A 561 -29.77 -43.59 -16.55
N GLU A 562 -30.36 -44.52 -17.30
CA GLU A 562 -29.84 -45.86 -17.50
C GLU A 562 -29.00 -45.87 -18.79
N LEU A 563 -27.73 -46.28 -18.70
CA LEU A 563 -26.76 -46.25 -19.79
C LEU A 563 -26.63 -47.59 -20.48
N ALA A 564 -26.76 -48.66 -19.73
CA ALA A 564 -26.74 -50.04 -20.24
C ALA A 564 -27.49 -50.95 -19.28
N SER A 565 -28.22 -51.93 -19.80
CA SER A 565 -28.94 -52.94 -19.00
C SER A 565 -29.12 -54.22 -19.83
N GLY A 566 -28.77 -55.39 -19.30
CA GLY A 566 -28.92 -56.68 -19.97
C GLY A 566 -27.72 -57.60 -19.86
N TRP A 567 -27.70 -58.65 -20.70
CA TRP A 567 -26.62 -59.63 -20.78
C TRP A 567 -25.48 -59.13 -21.69
N TYR A 568 -24.24 -59.19 -21.18
CA TYR A 568 -23.05 -58.80 -21.92
C TYR A 568 -21.98 -59.87 -21.87
N ASP A 569 -21.24 -60.06 -23.00
CA ASP A 569 -20.06 -60.87 -23.04
C ASP A 569 -18.88 -60.23 -22.31
N ALA A 570 -17.86 -61.01 -21.96
CA ALA A 570 -16.62 -60.44 -21.39
C ALA A 570 -15.98 -59.45 -22.38
N GLY A 571 -15.37 -58.40 -21.83
CA GLY A 571 -14.67 -57.37 -22.61
C GLY A 571 -14.99 -55.96 -22.20
N THR A 572 -14.20 -55.03 -22.73
CA THR A 572 -14.28 -53.60 -22.45
C THR A 572 -15.27 -52.90 -23.38
N ARG A 573 -16.04 -51.96 -22.84
CA ARG A 573 -17.02 -51.14 -23.55
C ARG A 573 -16.89 -49.68 -23.16
N GLN A 574 -17.36 -48.81 -24.05
CA GLN A 574 -17.43 -47.37 -23.78
C GLN A 574 -18.85 -46.86 -24.02
N THR A 575 -19.29 -45.97 -23.17
CA THR A 575 -20.62 -45.38 -23.26
C THR A 575 -20.49 -43.86 -23.03
N SER A 576 -20.95 -43.08 -24.01
CA SER A 576 -20.96 -41.63 -23.90
C SER A 576 -22.25 -41.18 -23.23
N VAL A 577 -22.13 -40.22 -22.33
CA VAL A 577 -23.22 -39.58 -21.60
C VAL A 577 -23.26 -38.11 -22.01
N THR A 578 -24.38 -37.69 -22.59
CA THR A 578 -24.52 -36.32 -23.11
C THR A 578 -25.75 -35.63 -22.51
N GLY A 579 -25.69 -34.30 -22.38
CA GLY A 579 -26.86 -33.48 -22.01
C GLY A 579 -27.37 -33.68 -20.58
N LEU A 580 -26.53 -34.04 -19.63
CA LEU A 580 -26.86 -33.92 -18.21
C LEU A 580 -26.74 -32.45 -17.77
N PRO A 581 -27.67 -31.94 -16.96
CA PRO A 581 -27.52 -30.64 -16.34
C PRO A 581 -26.25 -30.55 -15.49
N ALA A 582 -25.76 -29.33 -15.24
CA ALA A 582 -24.68 -29.12 -14.30
C ALA A 582 -25.08 -29.67 -12.91
N GLY A 583 -24.20 -30.48 -12.33
CA GLY A 583 -24.47 -31.12 -11.03
C GLY A 583 -23.52 -32.26 -10.75
N ASP A 584 -23.69 -32.83 -9.55
CA ASP A 584 -22.97 -34.01 -9.10
C ASP A 584 -23.78 -35.29 -9.41
N TYR A 585 -23.11 -36.29 -9.96
CA TYR A 585 -23.72 -37.54 -10.33
C TYR A 585 -22.87 -38.72 -9.85
N VAL A 586 -23.52 -39.85 -9.66
CA VAL A 586 -22.86 -41.14 -9.40
C VAL A 586 -23.18 -42.11 -10.51
N ILE A 587 -22.15 -42.67 -11.13
CA ILE A 587 -22.27 -43.73 -12.10
C ILE A 587 -22.07 -45.03 -11.36
N SER A 588 -23.01 -45.96 -11.49
CA SER A 588 -22.94 -47.29 -10.89
C SER A 588 -23.01 -48.36 -11.98
N LEU A 589 -22.04 -49.27 -11.98
CA LEU A 589 -22.07 -50.51 -12.72
C LEU A 589 -22.37 -51.62 -11.73
N GLN A 590 -23.42 -52.40 -11.98
CA GLN A 590 -23.83 -53.55 -11.18
C GLN A 590 -23.96 -54.78 -12.04
N GLY A 591 -23.59 -55.94 -11.51
CA GLY A 591 -23.72 -57.23 -12.16
C GLY A 591 -23.82 -58.37 -11.16
N ASN A 592 -23.88 -59.65 -11.62
CA ASN A 592 -23.98 -60.81 -10.77
C ASN A 592 -22.71 -60.98 -9.91
N GLY A 593 -22.74 -60.48 -8.70
CA GLY A 593 -21.65 -60.63 -7.72
C GLY A 593 -20.55 -59.59 -7.79
N PHE A 594 -20.73 -58.49 -8.56
CA PHE A 594 -19.80 -57.38 -8.62
C PHE A 594 -20.54 -56.02 -8.68
N GLY A 595 -19.87 -54.97 -8.28
CA GLY A 595 -20.33 -53.61 -8.45
C GLY A 595 -19.16 -52.64 -8.48
N ALA A 596 -19.29 -51.57 -9.25
CA ALA A 596 -18.32 -50.47 -9.29
C ALA A 596 -19.07 -49.14 -9.37
N ILE A 597 -18.51 -48.11 -8.73
CA ILE A 597 -19.10 -46.79 -8.66
C ILE A 597 -18.05 -45.75 -9.06
N ARG A 598 -18.49 -44.72 -9.79
CA ARG A 598 -17.67 -43.53 -10.08
C ARG A 598 -18.52 -42.26 -9.91
N ARG A 599 -17.96 -41.26 -9.29
CA ARG A 599 -18.56 -39.91 -9.22
C ARG A 599 -18.14 -39.12 -10.46
N VAL A 600 -19.06 -38.36 -10.99
CA VAL A 600 -18.79 -37.37 -12.05
C VAL A 600 -19.43 -36.04 -11.69
N VAL A 601 -18.69 -34.95 -11.87
CA VAL A 601 -19.17 -33.59 -11.73
C VAL A 601 -19.33 -33.01 -13.13
N VAL A 602 -20.53 -32.56 -13.45
CA VAL A 602 -20.85 -31.88 -14.70
C VAL A 602 -20.92 -30.38 -14.42
N LEU A 603 -20.03 -29.62 -15.05
CA LEU A 603 -20.00 -28.16 -14.97
C LEU A 603 -20.96 -27.56 -16.01
N PRO A 604 -21.46 -26.31 -15.76
CA PRO A 604 -22.35 -25.58 -16.66
C PRO A 604 -21.69 -25.21 -17.98
#